data_329d0be9eacd82e4e3f9297d3fe72de6
#
_entry.id   329d0be9eacd82e4e3f9297d3fe72de6
#
_cell.length_a   1.000
_cell.length_b   1.000
_cell.length_c   1.000
_cell.angle_alpha   90.00
_cell.angle_beta   90.00
_cell.angle_gamma   90.00
#
_symmetry.space_group_name_H-M   'P 1'
#
loop_
_entity.id
_entity.type
_entity.pdbx_description
1 polymer ?
#
loop_
_entity_poly.entity_id
_entity_poly.type
_entity_poly.pdbx_seq_one_letter_code
_entity_poly.pdbx_strand_id
1 'polypeptide(L)'
;MGRQLRQRLALCTLLLAFACNRTPTPTPTPASTGPARGGSLTATLRSEPSTFNRFAPGGNQAAPDAVTRLTHAPLVRLNRATGEYEPWLAEKWTASPDGRVFTLTLRDGVAFSDGVPLTSADVVFTFKALYDPAVKSALASGVTVQGRPLQVSASDPRTVVVTLAAPFAAGVAILDNVPIYPQHQLQAALEAHTFGAAWGPQTTPGTMAGLGPFVLAEYVPGQRMSFTRNPHYWQKDAAGVQLPYLDRLVVEFVTAQDAEILRLQAGSTDLMTHADVRPEDVAALRRLRDQGSLHLADVGIGVDPNMLWFNLTPGSALQKTRPYLLRAEFRQAIAHAIDRDAIVNTIYLGAAVPIYGPVTPGNRTWYSDAAPKYSYDPARAKTLLAALGLADRNADGMLDDASGKPVRFSMLTQAGNIRERVATMLQEQLRQAGIKVDIVALDPQSLFGRFGQGDYDSIYYGFQASSFDPAMNLDFWLSGGAVHVWNQGPPAPWEKTIDELVQRQAAAGTLAERQRLFAEVQKVFGENLPAIYFVAPKVSVAMSKRVGGAVPVLLDPKILWNPATLYATGR
;
A
#
# COMPACT_ATOMS: atom_id res chain seq x y z
N MET A 1 -55.24 67.07 53.95
CA MET A 1 -56.65 67.36 53.58
C MET A 1 -57.01 66.34 52.50
N GLY A 2 -57.87 65.46 52.62
CA GLY A 2 -59.11 65.13 53.23
C GLY A 2 -59.64 63.96 52.47
N ARG A 3 -59.89 62.91 53.22
CA ARG A 3 -61.17 62.24 53.47
C ARG A 3 -61.85 61.56 52.27
N GLN A 4 -61.90 60.25 52.38
CA GLN A 4 -63.13 59.43 52.63
C GLN A 4 -63.84 59.00 51.31
N LEU A 5 -64.50 57.88 51.09
CA LEU A 5 -65.10 56.84 51.96
C LEU A 5 -65.67 55.75 51.07
N ARG A 6 -65.51 54.49 51.46
CA ARG A 6 -66.39 53.31 51.30
C ARG A 6 -67.45 53.30 50.18
N GLN A 7 -67.47 52.21 49.41
CA GLN A 7 -68.64 51.27 49.54
C GLN A 7 -68.35 49.92 48.87
N ARG A 8 -68.83 48.87 49.48
CA ARG A 8 -68.77 47.47 49.09
C ARG A 8 -69.81 47.20 48.00
N LEU A 9 -69.49 46.34 47.01
CA LEU A 9 -70.46 45.45 46.38
C LEU A 9 -69.77 44.18 45.96
N ALA A 10 -70.31 43.05 46.40
CA ALA A 10 -69.90 41.71 46.03
C ALA A 10 -70.44 41.39 44.66
N LEU A 11 -69.61 40.83 43.77
CA LEU A 11 -70.08 40.17 42.56
C LEU A 11 -69.26 38.90 42.35
N CYS A 12 -69.93 37.77 42.37
CA CYS A 12 -69.42 36.46 42.02
C CYS A 12 -68.93 36.47 40.58
N THR A 13 -67.68 36.12 40.35
CA THR A 13 -67.19 35.83 39.01
C THR A 13 -66.61 34.41 38.96
N LEU A 14 -67.22 33.58 38.14
CA LEU A 14 -66.78 32.25 37.77
C LEU A 14 -65.34 32.28 37.24
N LEU A 15 -64.42 31.58 37.89
CA LEU A 15 -63.08 31.26 37.35
C LEU A 15 -63.22 30.05 36.43
N LEU A 16 -63.21 30.26 35.10
CA LEU A 16 -62.93 29.26 34.09
C LEU A 16 -61.42 28.98 34.11
N ALA A 17 -61.03 27.81 34.66
CA ALA A 17 -59.68 27.28 34.57
C ALA A 17 -59.43 26.78 33.14
N PHE A 18 -58.69 27.56 32.32
CA PHE A 18 -58.04 27.08 31.12
C PHE A 18 -56.86 26.21 31.53
N ALA A 19 -57.04 24.88 31.50
CA ALA A 19 -55.95 23.90 31.56
C ALA A 19 -55.18 23.99 30.25
N CYS A 20 -54.02 24.72 30.25
CA CYS A 20 -53.03 24.59 29.20
C CYS A 20 -52.43 23.19 29.26
N ASN A 21 -52.88 22.31 28.38
CA ASN A 21 -52.23 21.05 28.08
C ASN A 21 -50.88 21.36 27.40
N ARG A 22 -49.82 21.53 28.19
CA ARG A 22 -48.44 21.51 27.65
C ARG A 22 -48.14 20.05 27.29
N THR A 23 -48.18 19.73 25.99
CA THR A 23 -47.54 18.57 25.45
C THR A 23 -46.08 18.56 25.92
N PRO A 24 -45.60 17.48 26.54
CA PRO A 24 -44.18 17.41 26.90
C PRO A 24 -43.34 17.49 25.64
N THR A 25 -42.48 18.51 25.56
CA THR A 25 -41.43 18.59 24.54
C THR A 25 -40.61 17.30 24.64
N PRO A 26 -40.45 16.54 23.57
CA PRO A 26 -39.63 15.34 23.64
C PRO A 26 -38.21 15.74 24.08
N THR A 27 -37.78 15.19 25.19
CA THR A 27 -36.40 15.31 25.66
C THR A 27 -35.52 14.82 24.54
N PRO A 28 -34.52 15.57 24.07
CA PRO A 28 -33.61 15.09 23.06
C PRO A 28 -32.93 13.83 23.61
N THR A 29 -33.21 12.68 22.98
CA THR A 29 -32.51 11.45 23.26
C THR A 29 -31.03 11.73 23.11
N PRO A 30 -30.16 11.38 24.08
CA PRO A 30 -28.73 11.57 23.91
C PRO A 30 -28.32 10.87 22.62
N ALA A 31 -27.63 11.60 21.73
CA ALA A 31 -27.12 11.03 20.50
C ALA A 31 -26.30 9.80 20.86
N SER A 32 -26.69 8.64 20.35
CA SER A 32 -25.96 7.40 20.53
C SER A 32 -24.52 7.65 20.05
N THR A 33 -23.56 7.49 20.93
CA THR A 33 -22.12 7.66 20.63
C THR A 33 -21.56 6.47 19.86
N GLY A 34 -22.39 5.47 19.52
CA GLY A 34 -22.04 4.26 18.78
C GLY A 34 -22.26 4.38 17.27
N PRO A 35 -21.77 3.40 16.49
CA PRO A 35 -21.93 3.37 15.05
C PRO A 35 -23.41 3.33 14.68
N ALA A 36 -23.89 4.35 13.98
CA ALA A 36 -25.22 4.38 13.40
C ALA A 36 -25.17 4.00 11.93
N ARG A 37 -26.11 3.15 11.48
CA ARG A 37 -26.29 2.89 10.04
C ARG A 37 -26.83 4.12 9.34
N GLY A 38 -26.29 4.38 8.14
CA GLY A 38 -26.73 5.47 7.29
C GLY A 38 -25.65 6.48 6.98
N GLY A 39 -26.02 7.46 6.16
CA GLY A 39 -25.14 8.55 5.78
C GLY A 39 -24.15 8.21 4.67
N SER A 40 -23.35 9.23 4.32
CA SER A 40 -22.34 9.11 3.26
C SER A 40 -21.02 9.76 3.65
N LEU A 41 -19.92 9.20 3.13
CA LEU A 41 -18.59 9.81 3.17
C LEU A 41 -18.08 10.04 1.75
N THR A 42 -17.21 11.02 1.61
CA THR A 42 -16.52 11.34 0.34
C THR A 42 -15.04 11.05 0.51
N ALA A 43 -14.51 10.24 -0.40
CA ALA A 43 -13.08 9.94 -0.53
C ALA A 43 -12.51 10.54 -1.81
N THR A 44 -11.20 10.70 -1.89
CA THR A 44 -10.50 11.07 -3.14
C THR A 44 -9.63 9.93 -3.64
N LEU A 45 -9.43 9.88 -4.97
CA LEU A 45 -8.53 8.94 -5.64
C LEU A 45 -7.75 9.72 -6.71
N ARG A 46 -6.41 9.55 -6.76
CA ARG A 46 -5.54 10.34 -7.66
C ARG A 46 -5.54 9.90 -9.11
N SER A 47 -6.07 8.73 -9.39
CA SER A 47 -6.19 8.20 -10.75
C SER A 47 -7.54 7.55 -10.96
N GLU A 48 -8.04 7.66 -12.18
CA GLU A 48 -9.25 6.98 -12.60
C GLU A 48 -8.94 5.51 -12.91
N PRO A 49 -9.82 4.54 -12.54
CA PRO A 49 -9.61 3.15 -12.89
C PRO A 49 -9.79 2.93 -14.40
N SER A 50 -8.80 2.30 -15.03
CA SER A 50 -8.86 1.88 -16.42
C SER A 50 -9.78 0.69 -16.66
N THR A 51 -10.13 -0.02 -15.60
CA THR A 51 -11.02 -1.19 -15.59
C THR A 51 -11.54 -1.42 -14.16
N PHE A 52 -12.70 -2.07 -14.04
CA PHE A 52 -13.23 -2.58 -12.77
C PHE A 52 -12.91 -4.07 -12.56
N ASN A 53 -12.21 -4.69 -13.52
CA ASN A 53 -11.77 -6.07 -13.47
C ASN A 53 -10.30 -6.15 -13.03
N ARG A 54 -10.07 -6.66 -11.83
CA ARG A 54 -8.72 -6.78 -11.22
C ARG A 54 -7.77 -7.67 -12.03
N PHE A 55 -8.30 -8.61 -12.82
CA PHE A 55 -7.51 -9.53 -13.64
C PHE A 55 -7.22 -8.99 -15.04
N ALA A 56 -7.94 -7.97 -15.50
CA ALA A 56 -7.71 -7.37 -16.81
C ALA A 56 -6.32 -6.69 -16.90
N PRO A 57 -5.79 -6.47 -18.11
CA PRO A 57 -4.65 -5.60 -18.32
C PRO A 57 -4.88 -4.22 -17.65
N GLY A 58 -3.93 -3.76 -16.85
CA GLY A 58 -4.08 -2.54 -16.03
C GLY A 58 -4.87 -2.74 -14.73
N GLY A 59 -5.52 -3.88 -14.51
CA GLY A 59 -6.27 -4.18 -13.28
C GLY A 59 -5.39 -4.20 -12.02
N ASN A 60 -4.09 -4.43 -12.14
CA ASN A 60 -3.14 -4.44 -11.01
C ASN A 60 -2.64 -3.04 -10.60
N GLN A 61 -3.32 -1.98 -10.98
CA GLN A 61 -3.03 -0.62 -10.56
C GLN A 61 -3.83 -0.23 -9.30
N ALA A 62 -3.41 0.86 -8.65
CA ALA A 62 -3.98 1.30 -7.37
C ALA A 62 -5.49 1.64 -7.47
N ALA A 63 -5.96 2.24 -8.57
CA ALA A 63 -7.35 2.60 -8.71
C ALA A 63 -8.29 1.40 -8.91
N PRO A 64 -8.01 0.42 -9.80
CA PRO A 64 -8.76 -0.84 -9.85
C PRO A 64 -8.69 -1.64 -8.54
N ASP A 65 -7.55 -1.64 -7.83
CA ASP A 65 -7.43 -2.28 -6.52
C ASP A 65 -8.38 -1.66 -5.49
N ALA A 66 -8.45 -0.33 -5.43
CA ALA A 66 -9.35 0.39 -4.54
C ALA A 66 -10.83 0.03 -4.80
N VAL A 67 -11.25 -0.04 -6.08
CA VAL A 67 -12.61 -0.48 -6.44
C VAL A 67 -12.86 -1.92 -6.01
N THR A 68 -11.91 -2.81 -6.29
CA THR A 68 -12.01 -4.23 -5.95
C THR A 68 -12.20 -4.44 -4.45
N ARG A 69 -11.46 -3.72 -3.60
CA ARG A 69 -11.61 -3.82 -2.14
C ARG A 69 -12.96 -3.33 -1.62
N LEU A 70 -13.63 -2.47 -2.35
CA LEU A 70 -14.99 -2.03 -2.01
C LEU A 70 -16.06 -3.02 -2.48
N THR A 71 -15.84 -3.68 -3.63
CA THR A 71 -16.88 -4.45 -4.32
C THR A 71 -16.69 -5.97 -4.24
N HIS A 72 -15.48 -6.46 -3.95
CA HIS A 72 -15.15 -7.89 -3.92
C HIS A 72 -14.53 -8.29 -2.58
N ALA A 73 -14.33 -9.59 -2.40
CA ALA A 73 -13.68 -10.13 -1.21
C ALA A 73 -12.79 -11.35 -1.57
N PRO A 74 -11.66 -11.55 -0.86
CA PRO A 74 -10.81 -12.73 -0.97
C PRO A 74 -11.29 -13.86 -0.06
N LEU A 75 -10.67 -15.04 -0.18
CA LEU A 75 -10.95 -16.18 0.72
C LEU A 75 -10.48 -15.94 2.15
N VAL A 76 -9.31 -15.34 2.30
CA VAL A 76 -8.71 -14.92 3.57
C VAL A 76 -8.31 -13.46 3.44
N ARG A 77 -8.15 -12.75 4.55
CA ARG A 77 -7.77 -11.34 4.55
C ARG A 77 -6.60 -11.08 5.49
N LEU A 78 -5.65 -10.26 5.08
CA LEU A 78 -4.68 -9.67 5.98
C LEU A 78 -5.37 -8.63 6.88
N ASN A 79 -5.40 -8.86 8.18
CA ASN A 79 -5.74 -7.82 9.15
C ASN A 79 -4.56 -6.86 9.25
N ARG A 80 -4.68 -5.70 8.63
CA ARG A 80 -3.58 -4.72 8.54
C ARG A 80 -3.26 -4.03 9.86
N ALA A 81 -4.13 -4.15 10.86
CA ALA A 81 -3.87 -3.62 12.19
C ALA A 81 -3.01 -4.56 13.04
N THR A 82 -3.18 -5.88 12.88
CA THR A 82 -2.42 -6.90 13.63
C THR A 82 -1.27 -7.51 12.82
N GLY A 83 -1.35 -7.49 11.49
CA GLY A 83 -0.41 -8.17 10.58
C GLY A 83 -0.71 -9.66 10.41
N GLU A 84 -1.82 -10.17 10.92
CA GLU A 84 -2.20 -11.57 10.87
C GLU A 84 -3.24 -11.84 9.77
N TYR A 85 -3.20 -13.03 9.17
CA TYR A 85 -4.23 -13.46 8.23
C TYR A 85 -5.44 -14.00 8.98
N GLU A 86 -6.63 -13.50 8.63
CA GLU A 86 -7.89 -13.85 9.28
C GLU A 86 -8.85 -14.53 8.30
N PRO A 87 -9.76 -15.41 8.78
CA PRO A 87 -10.85 -15.98 8.00
C PRO A 87 -11.73 -14.86 7.39
N TRP A 88 -12.01 -14.99 6.06
CA TRP A 88 -12.84 -14.00 5.38
C TRP A 88 -14.03 -14.70 4.67
N LEU A 89 -14.01 -14.91 3.34
CA LEU A 89 -15.02 -15.76 2.68
C LEU A 89 -14.88 -17.22 3.10
N ALA A 90 -13.66 -17.70 3.36
CA ALA A 90 -13.45 -18.94 4.09
C ALA A 90 -13.62 -18.68 5.60
N GLU A 91 -14.41 -19.50 6.28
CA GLU A 91 -14.57 -19.43 7.74
C GLU A 91 -13.40 -20.06 8.51
N LYS A 92 -12.69 -20.99 7.87
CA LYS A 92 -11.52 -21.69 8.40
C LYS A 92 -10.71 -22.33 7.29
N TRP A 93 -9.49 -22.67 7.60
CA TRP A 93 -8.62 -23.49 6.74
C TRP A 93 -7.72 -24.40 7.59
N THR A 94 -7.22 -25.47 6.93
CA THR A 94 -6.16 -26.34 7.45
C THR A 94 -5.07 -26.46 6.42
N ALA A 95 -3.82 -26.65 6.87
CA ALA A 95 -2.68 -26.93 6.01
C ALA A 95 -2.19 -28.36 6.22
N SER A 96 -1.73 -29.00 5.14
CA SER A 96 -1.03 -30.29 5.24
C SER A 96 0.31 -30.12 6.00
N PRO A 97 0.84 -31.19 6.61
CA PRO A 97 2.10 -31.13 7.38
C PRO A 97 3.30 -30.60 6.56
N ASP A 98 3.30 -30.82 5.24
CA ASP A 98 4.33 -30.33 4.33
C ASP A 98 4.08 -28.90 3.82
N GLY A 99 2.98 -28.24 4.25
CA GLY A 99 2.64 -26.87 3.87
C GLY A 99 2.28 -26.70 2.39
N ARG A 100 1.92 -27.78 1.67
CA ARG A 100 1.60 -27.72 0.25
C ARG A 100 0.12 -27.71 -0.08
N VAL A 101 -0.71 -28.26 0.79
CA VAL A 101 -2.16 -28.38 0.55
C VAL A 101 -2.91 -27.60 1.61
N PHE A 102 -3.76 -26.70 1.17
CA PHE A 102 -4.68 -25.95 2.03
C PHE A 102 -6.12 -26.37 1.72
N THR A 103 -6.84 -26.79 2.74
CA THR A 103 -8.28 -27.08 2.63
C THR A 103 -9.05 -25.97 3.33
N LEU A 104 -9.86 -25.23 2.56
CA LEU A 104 -10.63 -24.09 3.05
C LEU A 104 -12.12 -24.45 3.06
N THR A 105 -12.84 -24.07 4.12
CA THR A 105 -14.30 -24.20 4.20
C THR A 105 -14.92 -22.82 4.01
N LEU A 106 -15.76 -22.65 2.98
CA LEU A 106 -16.48 -21.40 2.74
C LEU A 106 -17.56 -21.17 3.80
N ARG A 107 -17.81 -19.90 4.13
CA ARG A 107 -18.90 -19.50 5.01
C ARG A 107 -20.23 -19.91 4.44
N ASP A 108 -21.15 -20.29 5.31
CA ASP A 108 -22.54 -20.55 4.95
C ASP A 108 -23.31 -19.25 4.74
N GLY A 109 -24.29 -19.27 3.82
CA GLY A 109 -25.20 -18.15 3.59
C GLY A 109 -24.57 -16.89 2.98
N VAL A 110 -23.35 -16.96 2.46
CA VAL A 110 -22.75 -15.85 1.70
C VAL A 110 -23.32 -15.80 0.29
N ALA A 111 -23.76 -14.61 -0.14
CA ALA A 111 -24.25 -14.37 -1.48
C ALA A 111 -23.57 -13.16 -2.13
N PHE A 112 -23.50 -13.17 -3.45
CA PHE A 112 -23.14 -12.00 -4.25
C PHE A 112 -24.16 -10.88 -4.09
N SER A 113 -23.82 -9.68 -4.52
CA SER A 113 -24.68 -8.50 -4.39
C SER A 113 -25.99 -8.57 -5.17
N ASP A 114 -26.11 -9.49 -6.12
CA ASP A 114 -27.34 -9.82 -6.85
C ASP A 114 -28.16 -10.95 -6.19
N GLY A 115 -27.71 -11.46 -5.05
CA GLY A 115 -28.40 -12.50 -4.28
C GLY A 115 -28.04 -13.94 -4.66
N VAL A 116 -27.22 -14.18 -5.68
CA VAL A 116 -26.77 -15.52 -6.06
C VAL A 116 -25.80 -16.06 -5.00
N PRO A 117 -26.01 -17.28 -4.46
CA PRO A 117 -25.12 -17.85 -3.44
C PRO A 117 -23.68 -18.05 -3.94
N LEU A 118 -22.70 -17.76 -3.07
CA LEU A 118 -21.30 -18.12 -3.28
C LEU A 118 -21.13 -19.64 -3.11
N THR A 119 -20.40 -20.25 -4.06
CA THR A 119 -20.01 -21.65 -3.98
C THR A 119 -18.53 -21.84 -4.29
N SER A 120 -18.01 -23.02 -4.01
CA SER A 120 -16.65 -23.43 -4.38
C SER A 120 -16.41 -23.40 -5.90
N ALA A 121 -17.46 -23.50 -6.73
CA ALA A 121 -17.36 -23.38 -8.18
C ALA A 121 -16.92 -21.97 -8.60
N ASP A 122 -17.36 -20.91 -7.90
CA ASP A 122 -16.92 -19.54 -8.15
C ASP A 122 -15.43 -19.37 -7.86
N VAL A 123 -14.93 -20.05 -6.82
CA VAL A 123 -13.50 -20.04 -6.50
C VAL A 123 -12.70 -20.74 -7.58
N VAL A 124 -13.09 -21.94 -7.99
CA VAL A 124 -12.41 -22.67 -9.08
C VAL A 124 -12.43 -21.86 -10.39
N PHE A 125 -13.58 -21.28 -10.72
CA PHE A 125 -13.73 -20.38 -11.87
C PHE A 125 -12.76 -19.19 -11.78
N THR A 126 -12.66 -18.55 -10.62
CA THR A 126 -11.78 -17.40 -10.39
C THR A 126 -10.33 -17.73 -10.71
N PHE A 127 -9.80 -18.85 -10.20
CA PHE A 127 -8.42 -19.24 -10.48
C PHE A 127 -8.21 -19.70 -11.92
N LYS A 128 -9.23 -20.32 -12.54
CA LYS A 128 -9.19 -20.62 -13.99
C LYS A 128 -9.08 -19.34 -14.81
N ALA A 129 -9.87 -18.30 -14.50
CA ALA A 129 -9.81 -17.01 -15.19
C ALA A 129 -8.50 -16.28 -14.93
N LEU A 130 -7.97 -16.31 -13.69
CA LEU A 130 -6.70 -15.69 -13.34
C LEU A 130 -5.52 -16.20 -14.18
N TYR A 131 -5.49 -17.51 -14.45
CA TYR A 131 -4.39 -18.16 -15.16
C TYR A 131 -4.65 -18.37 -16.66
N ASP A 132 -5.81 -17.95 -17.17
CA ASP A 132 -6.09 -18.04 -18.60
C ASP A 132 -5.17 -17.10 -19.40
N PRO A 133 -4.36 -17.61 -20.35
CA PRO A 133 -3.43 -16.79 -21.13
C PRO A 133 -4.12 -15.69 -21.95
N ALA A 134 -5.41 -15.85 -22.32
CA ALA A 134 -6.17 -14.85 -23.03
C ALA A 134 -6.51 -13.63 -22.16
N VAL A 135 -6.59 -13.80 -20.84
CA VAL A 135 -6.88 -12.72 -19.86
C VAL A 135 -5.67 -11.80 -19.69
N LYS A 136 -4.46 -12.31 -19.84
CA LYS A 136 -3.18 -11.56 -19.69
C LYS A 136 -3.08 -10.85 -18.32
N SER A 137 -3.49 -11.55 -17.27
CA SER A 137 -3.53 -10.96 -15.93
C SER A 137 -2.13 -10.70 -15.39
N ALA A 138 -1.82 -9.43 -15.10
CA ALA A 138 -0.58 -9.07 -14.41
C ALA A 138 -0.53 -9.58 -12.94
N LEU A 139 -1.69 -9.96 -12.38
CA LEU A 139 -1.77 -10.52 -11.04
C LEU A 139 -1.33 -11.99 -11.00
N ALA A 140 -1.44 -12.71 -12.12
CA ALA A 140 -1.18 -14.15 -12.20
C ALA A 140 0.25 -14.52 -11.76
N SER A 141 1.26 -13.73 -12.12
CA SER A 141 2.66 -13.97 -11.73
C SER A 141 2.88 -13.93 -10.22
N GLY A 142 2.20 -13.02 -9.52
CA GLY A 142 2.26 -12.89 -8.06
C GLY A 142 1.44 -13.96 -7.31
N VAL A 143 0.64 -14.76 -8.01
CA VAL A 143 -0.19 -15.86 -7.46
C VAL A 143 0.38 -17.19 -7.92
N THR A 144 1.67 -17.40 -7.74
CA THR A 144 2.39 -18.62 -8.12
C THR A 144 3.32 -19.06 -6.99
N VAL A 145 3.72 -20.31 -6.98
CA VAL A 145 4.80 -20.82 -6.13
C VAL A 145 5.86 -21.46 -7.03
N GLN A 146 7.08 -20.97 -6.95
CA GLN A 146 8.18 -21.37 -7.86
C GLN A 146 7.79 -21.22 -9.35
N GLY A 147 7.12 -20.11 -9.69
CA GLY A 147 6.67 -19.81 -11.06
C GLY A 147 5.55 -20.72 -11.59
N ARG A 148 4.96 -21.58 -10.75
CA ARG A 148 3.87 -22.48 -11.14
C ARG A 148 2.54 -22.05 -10.53
N PRO A 149 1.44 -22.05 -11.31
CA PRO A 149 0.09 -21.76 -10.83
C PRO A 149 -0.33 -22.64 -9.65
N LEU A 150 -1.17 -22.09 -8.78
CA LEU A 150 -1.86 -22.86 -7.75
C LEU A 150 -2.87 -23.79 -8.42
N GLN A 151 -2.96 -25.04 -7.98
CA GLN A 151 -4.02 -25.94 -8.40
C GLN A 151 -5.19 -25.80 -7.43
N VAL A 152 -6.35 -25.40 -7.93
CA VAL A 152 -7.54 -25.17 -7.14
C VAL A 152 -8.66 -26.11 -7.60
N SER A 153 -9.23 -26.86 -6.65
CA SER A 153 -10.33 -27.79 -6.88
C SER A 153 -11.38 -27.66 -5.79
N ALA A 154 -12.55 -28.22 -6.08
CA ALA A 154 -13.68 -28.27 -5.15
C ALA A 154 -14.06 -29.73 -4.91
N SER A 155 -14.30 -30.12 -3.65
CA SER A 155 -14.81 -31.44 -3.29
C SER A 155 -16.32 -31.45 -3.07
N ASP A 156 -16.88 -30.31 -2.68
CA ASP A 156 -18.29 -30.05 -2.49
C ASP A 156 -18.57 -28.54 -2.58
N PRO A 157 -19.84 -28.05 -2.54
CA PRO A 157 -20.13 -26.62 -2.71
C PRO A 157 -19.47 -25.66 -1.73
N ARG A 158 -18.92 -26.13 -0.62
CA ARG A 158 -18.29 -25.30 0.42
C ARG A 158 -16.82 -25.62 0.69
N THR A 159 -16.27 -26.66 0.11
CA THR A 159 -14.89 -27.06 0.36
C THR A 159 -14.02 -26.83 -0.87
N VAL A 160 -13.00 -26.00 -0.67
CA VAL A 160 -11.98 -25.66 -1.67
C VAL A 160 -10.64 -26.24 -1.24
N VAL A 161 -9.97 -26.92 -2.17
CA VAL A 161 -8.60 -27.45 -1.97
C VAL A 161 -7.66 -26.68 -2.87
N VAL A 162 -6.65 -26.06 -2.26
CA VAL A 162 -5.57 -25.32 -2.93
C VAL A 162 -4.27 -26.09 -2.75
N THR A 163 -3.66 -26.52 -3.86
CA THR A 163 -2.39 -27.24 -3.85
C THR A 163 -1.29 -26.39 -4.46
N LEU A 164 -0.20 -26.22 -3.71
CA LEU A 164 0.98 -25.47 -4.09
C LEU A 164 2.01 -26.39 -4.77
N ALA A 165 2.80 -25.83 -5.66
CA ALA A 165 3.86 -26.56 -6.38
C ALA A 165 5.00 -27.01 -5.46
N ALA A 166 5.23 -26.31 -4.35
CA ALA A 166 6.24 -26.60 -3.33
C ALA A 166 5.77 -26.12 -1.95
N PRO A 167 6.42 -26.57 -0.85
CA PRO A 167 6.20 -26.00 0.47
C PRO A 167 6.38 -24.48 0.47
N PHE A 168 5.39 -23.76 1.02
CA PHE A 168 5.42 -22.30 1.08
C PHE A 168 4.75 -21.82 2.35
N ALA A 169 5.53 -21.33 3.30
CA ALA A 169 5.05 -20.94 4.62
C ALA A 169 4.00 -19.81 4.60
N ALA A 170 4.10 -18.91 3.62
CA ALA A 170 3.13 -17.85 3.38
C ALA A 170 1.99 -18.26 2.44
N GLY A 171 1.73 -19.57 2.25
CA GLY A 171 0.78 -20.07 1.24
C GLY A 171 -0.63 -19.48 1.36
N VAL A 172 -1.13 -19.29 2.58
CA VAL A 172 -2.42 -18.65 2.82
C VAL A 172 -2.40 -17.15 2.41
N ALA A 173 -1.27 -16.48 2.55
CA ALA A 173 -1.12 -15.06 2.22
C ALA A 173 -1.40 -14.76 0.74
N ILE A 174 -1.07 -15.72 -0.15
CA ILE A 174 -1.32 -15.57 -1.58
C ILE A 174 -2.81 -15.33 -1.86
N LEU A 175 -3.70 -15.92 -1.05
CA LEU A 175 -5.15 -15.88 -1.24
C LEU A 175 -5.78 -14.53 -0.86
N ASP A 176 -5.08 -13.66 -0.09
CA ASP A 176 -5.55 -12.30 0.23
C ASP A 176 -5.64 -11.39 -1.01
N ASN A 177 -4.80 -11.64 -2.01
CA ASN A 177 -4.75 -10.81 -3.21
C ASN A 177 -5.69 -11.26 -4.33
N VAL A 178 -6.43 -12.36 -4.15
CA VAL A 178 -7.32 -12.93 -5.17
C VAL A 178 -8.77 -12.66 -4.83
N PRO A 179 -9.41 -11.63 -5.43
CA PRO A 179 -10.84 -11.39 -5.29
C PRO A 179 -11.62 -12.50 -5.98
N ILE A 180 -12.69 -12.98 -5.33
CA ILE A 180 -13.53 -14.03 -5.90
C ILE A 180 -14.56 -13.41 -6.83
N TYR A 181 -14.68 -13.97 -8.05
CA TYR A 181 -15.55 -13.52 -9.13
C TYR A 181 -16.77 -14.43 -9.34
N PRO A 182 -17.93 -13.87 -9.72
CA PRO A 182 -19.16 -14.62 -9.96
C PRO A 182 -19.09 -15.43 -11.26
N GLN A 183 -19.07 -16.75 -11.16
CA GLN A 183 -19.09 -17.63 -12.32
C GLN A 183 -20.32 -17.38 -13.19
N HIS A 184 -21.50 -17.22 -12.59
CA HIS A 184 -22.77 -17.04 -13.29
C HIS A 184 -22.80 -15.80 -14.20
N GLN A 185 -22.01 -14.75 -13.91
CA GLN A 185 -21.93 -13.56 -14.77
C GLN A 185 -20.81 -13.62 -15.79
N LEU A 186 -19.71 -14.30 -15.49
CA LEU A 186 -18.46 -14.16 -16.25
C LEU A 186 -18.02 -15.43 -16.97
N GLN A 187 -18.71 -16.57 -16.77
CA GLN A 187 -18.37 -17.84 -17.44
C GLN A 187 -18.37 -17.69 -18.97
N ALA A 188 -19.43 -17.09 -19.54
CA ALA A 188 -19.54 -16.89 -20.98
C ALA A 188 -18.42 -15.99 -21.55
N ALA A 189 -18.01 -14.95 -20.80
CA ALA A 189 -16.89 -14.09 -21.20
C ALA A 189 -15.55 -14.82 -21.16
N LEU A 190 -15.34 -15.73 -20.20
CA LEU A 190 -14.14 -16.56 -20.15
C LEU A 190 -14.10 -17.56 -21.34
N GLU A 191 -15.20 -18.23 -21.63
CA GLU A 191 -15.31 -19.17 -22.75
C GLU A 191 -15.12 -18.47 -24.11
N ALA A 192 -15.60 -17.24 -24.25
CA ALA A 192 -15.43 -16.41 -25.43
C ALA A 192 -14.05 -15.70 -25.51
N HIS A 193 -13.14 -15.91 -24.55
CA HIS A 193 -11.85 -15.21 -24.42
C HIS A 193 -11.96 -13.67 -24.32
N THR A 194 -13.08 -13.17 -23.82
CA THR A 194 -13.34 -11.74 -23.65
C THR A 194 -13.30 -11.29 -22.17
N PHE A 195 -12.96 -12.18 -21.25
CA PHE A 195 -12.91 -11.90 -19.82
C PHE A 195 -12.03 -10.70 -19.47
N GLY A 196 -10.89 -10.52 -20.14
CA GLY A 196 -10.00 -9.38 -19.95
C GLY A 196 -10.63 -8.01 -20.30
N ALA A 197 -11.67 -7.99 -21.13
CA ALA A 197 -12.44 -6.80 -21.47
C ALA A 197 -13.74 -6.65 -20.65
N ALA A 198 -14.13 -7.70 -19.93
CA ALA A 198 -15.31 -7.66 -19.07
C ALA A 198 -15.11 -6.65 -17.92
N TRP A 199 -16.21 -6.00 -17.53
CA TRP A 199 -16.22 -4.99 -16.48
C TRP A 199 -15.24 -3.82 -16.71
N GLY A 200 -15.18 -3.38 -17.96
CA GLY A 200 -14.48 -2.15 -18.33
C GLY A 200 -15.28 -0.90 -17.95
N PRO A 201 -14.73 0.32 -18.23
CA PRO A 201 -15.38 1.59 -17.90
C PRO A 201 -16.75 1.82 -18.53
N GLN A 202 -17.08 1.06 -19.58
CA GLN A 202 -18.39 1.13 -20.26
C GLN A 202 -19.44 0.19 -19.65
N THR A 203 -19.05 -0.60 -18.66
CA THR A 203 -20.00 -1.50 -17.99
C THR A 203 -21.00 -0.68 -17.18
N THR A 204 -22.29 -1.00 -17.32
CA THR A 204 -23.36 -0.31 -16.58
C THR A 204 -23.16 -0.50 -15.07
N PRO A 205 -23.01 0.59 -14.30
CA PRO A 205 -22.92 0.50 -12.85
C PRO A 205 -24.12 -0.24 -12.26
N GLY A 206 -23.90 -1.02 -11.18
CA GLY A 206 -24.94 -1.81 -10.53
C GLY A 206 -25.15 -3.22 -11.10
N THR A 207 -24.59 -3.53 -12.28
CA THR A 207 -24.73 -4.87 -12.88
C THR A 207 -23.62 -5.85 -12.49
N MET A 208 -22.52 -5.35 -11.95
CA MET A 208 -21.36 -6.17 -11.52
C MET A 208 -21.63 -6.77 -10.13
N ALA A 209 -21.86 -8.07 -10.06
CA ALA A 209 -22.07 -8.76 -8.80
C ALA A 209 -20.74 -8.96 -8.04
N GLY A 210 -20.71 -8.59 -6.77
CA GLY A 210 -19.53 -8.70 -5.94
C GLY A 210 -19.85 -9.17 -4.51
N LEU A 211 -18.82 -9.51 -3.76
CA LEU A 211 -18.89 -10.03 -2.39
C LEU A 211 -18.43 -9.01 -1.34
N GLY A 212 -18.08 -7.80 -1.79
CA GLY A 212 -17.64 -6.71 -0.95
C GLY A 212 -18.76 -5.94 -0.27
N PRO A 213 -18.43 -4.99 0.63
CA PRO A 213 -19.41 -4.24 1.39
C PRO A 213 -20.24 -3.26 0.54
N PHE A 214 -19.79 -2.93 -0.65
CA PHE A 214 -20.44 -1.96 -1.52
C PHE A 214 -20.63 -2.48 -2.95
N VAL A 215 -21.56 -1.86 -3.67
CA VAL A 215 -21.80 -2.04 -5.10
C VAL A 215 -21.52 -0.72 -5.81
N LEU A 216 -20.83 -0.76 -6.95
CA LEU A 216 -20.65 0.42 -7.80
C LEU A 216 -22.00 0.80 -8.39
N ALA A 217 -22.57 1.93 -7.96
CA ALA A 217 -23.90 2.40 -8.36
C ALA A 217 -23.85 3.49 -9.44
N GLU A 218 -22.76 4.25 -9.51
CA GLU A 218 -22.59 5.32 -10.50
C GLU A 218 -21.10 5.46 -10.85
N TYR A 219 -20.84 5.69 -12.12
CA TYR A 219 -19.52 6.10 -12.61
C TYR A 219 -19.68 7.28 -13.58
N VAL A 220 -19.03 8.39 -13.26
CA VAL A 220 -18.98 9.59 -14.09
C VAL A 220 -17.51 9.80 -14.49
N PRO A 221 -17.14 9.47 -15.74
CA PRO A 221 -15.75 9.56 -16.19
C PRO A 221 -15.12 10.92 -15.91
N GLY A 222 -13.87 10.92 -15.47
CA GLY A 222 -13.12 12.11 -15.10
C GLY A 222 -13.57 12.84 -13.83
N GLN A 223 -14.64 12.37 -13.16
CA GLN A 223 -15.22 13.07 -12.00
C GLN A 223 -15.27 12.21 -10.75
N ARG A 224 -16.05 11.13 -10.76
CA ARG A 224 -16.30 10.33 -9.56
C ARG A 224 -16.86 8.94 -9.83
N MET A 225 -16.79 8.12 -8.81
CA MET A 225 -17.57 6.88 -8.62
C MET A 225 -18.44 7.02 -7.38
N SER A 226 -19.58 6.37 -7.39
CA SER A 226 -20.47 6.27 -6.22
C SER A 226 -20.78 4.81 -5.92
N PHE A 227 -20.60 4.44 -4.69
CA PHE A 227 -20.83 3.10 -4.18
C PHE A 227 -21.97 3.13 -3.19
N THR A 228 -22.93 2.20 -3.32
CA THR A 228 -24.03 2.01 -2.38
C THR A 228 -23.80 0.73 -1.59
N ARG A 229 -24.42 0.64 -0.42
CA ARG A 229 -24.38 -0.55 0.42
C ARG A 229 -24.77 -1.79 -0.35
N ASN A 230 -23.98 -2.86 -0.22
CA ASN A 230 -24.39 -4.19 -0.69
C ASN A 230 -25.47 -4.77 0.24
N PRO A 231 -26.70 -5.00 -0.24
CA PRO A 231 -27.79 -5.52 0.58
C PRO A 231 -27.55 -6.95 1.10
N HIS A 232 -26.73 -7.71 0.39
CA HIS A 232 -26.40 -9.11 0.71
C HIS A 232 -25.02 -9.26 1.38
N TYR A 233 -24.42 -8.15 1.86
CA TYR A 233 -23.11 -8.26 2.52
C TYR A 233 -23.21 -9.11 3.78
N TRP A 234 -22.34 -10.09 3.91
CA TRP A 234 -22.44 -11.17 4.87
C TRP A 234 -22.03 -10.81 6.30
N GLN A 235 -21.24 -9.74 6.50
CA GLN A 235 -20.72 -9.41 7.82
C GLN A 235 -21.74 -8.66 8.70
N LYS A 236 -21.66 -8.98 10.00
CA LYS A 236 -22.31 -8.24 11.09
C LYS A 236 -21.28 -7.78 12.10
N ASP A 237 -21.57 -6.72 12.81
CA ASP A 237 -20.76 -6.30 13.95
C ASP A 237 -21.01 -7.17 15.20
N ALA A 238 -20.29 -6.89 16.30
CA ALA A 238 -20.43 -7.61 17.55
C ALA A 238 -21.83 -7.49 18.19
N ALA A 239 -22.60 -6.47 17.83
CA ALA A 239 -23.99 -6.27 18.27
C ALA A 239 -25.01 -6.93 17.31
N GLY A 240 -24.56 -7.61 16.25
CA GLY A 240 -25.42 -8.25 15.25
C GLY A 240 -25.93 -7.29 14.17
N VAL A 241 -25.48 -6.05 14.12
CA VAL A 241 -25.89 -5.07 13.12
C VAL A 241 -25.21 -5.39 11.79
N GLN A 242 -26.04 -5.48 10.73
CA GLN A 242 -25.55 -5.74 9.37
C GLN A 242 -24.65 -4.61 8.86
N LEU A 243 -23.45 -4.97 8.44
CA LEU A 243 -22.50 -4.05 7.78
C LEU A 243 -22.80 -3.94 6.26
N PRO A 244 -22.26 -2.95 5.58
CA PRO A 244 -21.55 -1.78 6.11
C PRO A 244 -22.50 -0.79 6.81
N TYR A 245 -21.94 0.07 7.66
CA TYR A 245 -22.74 1.12 8.30
C TYR A 245 -23.18 2.21 7.31
N LEU A 246 -22.29 2.64 6.40
CA LEU A 246 -22.61 3.67 5.41
C LEU A 246 -23.66 3.21 4.41
N ASP A 247 -24.54 4.13 3.99
CA ASP A 247 -25.39 3.93 2.83
C ASP A 247 -24.64 4.14 1.53
N ARG A 248 -23.71 5.09 1.54
CA ARG A 248 -23.00 5.53 0.33
C ARG A 248 -21.55 5.94 0.63
N LEU A 249 -20.66 5.57 -0.28
CA LEU A 249 -19.29 6.10 -0.37
C LEU A 249 -19.11 6.73 -1.75
N VAL A 250 -18.74 8.00 -1.79
CA VAL A 250 -18.40 8.72 -3.04
C VAL A 250 -16.88 8.79 -3.15
N VAL A 251 -16.33 8.45 -4.31
CA VAL A 251 -14.89 8.55 -4.61
C VAL A 251 -14.70 9.53 -5.75
N GLU A 252 -14.15 10.70 -5.47
CA GLU A 252 -13.87 11.75 -6.45
C GLU A 252 -12.45 11.61 -7.00
N PHE A 253 -12.27 11.88 -8.30
CA PHE A 253 -10.95 11.87 -8.92
C PHE A 253 -10.26 13.20 -8.73
N VAL A 254 -9.17 13.21 -7.95
CA VAL A 254 -8.38 14.40 -7.62
C VAL A 254 -6.90 14.06 -7.83
N THR A 255 -6.37 14.42 -8.99
CA THR A 255 -5.03 14.00 -9.43
C THR A 255 -3.89 14.66 -8.65
N ALA A 256 -4.10 15.89 -8.15
CA ALA A 256 -3.09 16.64 -7.42
C ALA A 256 -3.24 16.47 -5.90
N GLN A 257 -2.18 16.07 -5.23
CA GLN A 257 -2.16 15.90 -3.77
C GLN A 257 -2.44 17.20 -3.03
N ASP A 258 -1.99 18.35 -3.55
CA ASP A 258 -2.29 19.66 -2.98
C ASP A 258 -3.80 19.93 -2.92
N ALA A 259 -4.51 19.57 -4.01
CA ALA A 259 -5.96 19.71 -4.07
C ALA A 259 -6.67 18.76 -3.08
N GLU A 260 -6.17 17.53 -2.87
CA GLU A 260 -6.72 16.62 -1.86
C GLU A 260 -6.59 17.22 -0.45
N ILE A 261 -5.41 17.73 -0.09
CA ILE A 261 -5.15 18.35 1.22
C ILE A 261 -6.03 19.57 1.42
N LEU A 262 -6.15 20.46 0.43
CA LEU A 262 -7.03 21.64 0.51
C LEU A 262 -8.50 21.25 0.67
N ARG A 263 -8.98 20.22 -0.04
CA ARG A 263 -10.35 19.70 0.11
C ARG A 263 -10.61 19.12 1.49
N LEU A 264 -9.64 18.37 2.04
CA LEU A 264 -9.73 17.85 3.40
C LEU A 264 -9.78 18.99 4.44
N GLN A 265 -8.94 20.00 4.29
CA GLN A 265 -8.92 21.18 5.15
C GLN A 265 -10.23 22.00 5.09
N ALA A 266 -10.82 22.10 3.89
CA ALA A 266 -12.10 22.77 3.66
C ALA A 266 -13.31 21.91 4.10
N GLY A 267 -13.13 20.66 4.50
CA GLY A 267 -14.21 19.73 4.87
C GLY A 267 -15.05 19.27 3.68
N SER A 268 -14.59 19.42 2.43
CA SER A 268 -15.28 18.96 1.22
C SER A 268 -14.93 17.52 0.84
N THR A 269 -13.91 16.93 1.45
CA THR A 269 -13.64 15.48 1.42
C THR A 269 -13.43 14.95 2.83
N ASP A 270 -13.79 13.68 3.06
CA ASP A 270 -13.66 13.03 4.36
C ASP A 270 -12.40 12.17 4.45
N LEU A 271 -11.99 11.55 3.35
CA LEU A 271 -10.91 10.58 3.27
C LEU A 271 -10.03 10.83 2.04
N MET A 272 -8.73 10.54 2.18
CA MET A 272 -7.82 10.38 1.04
C MET A 272 -7.51 8.90 0.89
N THR A 273 -7.74 8.32 -0.29
CA THR A 273 -7.50 6.88 -0.53
C THR A 273 -6.01 6.55 -0.43
N HIS A 274 -5.16 7.42 -0.97
CA HIS A 274 -3.70 7.32 -0.86
C HIS A 274 -3.17 8.12 0.34
N ALA A 275 -3.75 8.04 1.43
CA ALA A 275 -3.67 8.72 2.72
C ALA A 275 -2.28 9.26 3.21
N ASP A 276 -1.24 9.29 2.37
CA ASP A 276 0.09 9.77 2.73
C ASP A 276 0.10 11.30 2.85
N VAL A 277 0.33 11.76 4.07
CA VAL A 277 0.55 13.18 4.35
C VAL A 277 2.02 13.51 4.07
N ARG A 278 2.28 14.50 3.21
CA ARG A 278 3.64 14.96 2.95
C ARG A 278 4.24 15.65 4.17
N PRO A 279 5.56 15.61 4.36
CA PRO A 279 6.25 16.27 5.48
C PRO A 279 5.86 17.74 5.65
N GLU A 280 5.76 18.49 4.55
CA GLU A 280 5.39 19.90 4.53
C GLU A 280 3.97 20.18 5.00
N ASP A 281 3.04 19.24 4.83
CA ASP A 281 1.62 19.40 5.21
C ASP A 281 1.37 19.06 6.68
N VAL A 282 2.26 18.28 7.31
CA VAL A 282 2.09 17.76 8.69
C VAL A 282 1.83 18.89 9.70
N ALA A 283 2.58 19.98 9.61
CA ALA A 283 2.45 21.08 10.59
C ALA A 283 1.09 21.79 10.51
N ALA A 284 0.55 21.98 9.30
CA ALA A 284 -0.77 22.56 9.08
C ALA A 284 -1.88 21.62 9.57
N LEU A 285 -1.78 20.34 9.23
CA LEU A 285 -2.76 19.33 9.64
C LEU A 285 -2.76 19.08 11.16
N ARG A 286 -1.59 19.17 11.83
CA ARG A 286 -1.51 19.13 13.30
C ARG A 286 -2.29 20.26 13.94
N ARG A 287 -2.18 21.49 13.44
CA ARG A 287 -2.96 22.64 13.95
C ARG A 287 -4.46 22.39 13.82
N LEU A 288 -4.92 21.86 12.69
CA LEU A 288 -6.34 21.53 12.47
C LEU A 288 -6.82 20.39 13.37
N ARG A 289 -5.99 19.38 13.61
CA ARG A 289 -6.27 18.33 14.60
C ARG A 289 -6.42 18.91 16.00
N ASP A 290 -5.50 19.78 16.42
CA ASP A 290 -5.50 20.39 17.77
C ASP A 290 -6.72 21.33 17.96
N GLN A 291 -7.25 21.88 16.87
CA GLN A 291 -8.53 22.62 16.84
C GLN A 291 -9.77 21.71 16.76
N GLY A 292 -9.59 20.39 16.71
CA GLY A 292 -10.71 19.43 16.60
C GLY A 292 -11.41 19.42 15.23
N SER A 293 -10.75 19.92 14.16
CA SER A 293 -11.33 20.00 12.82
C SER A 293 -11.15 18.72 12.01
N LEU A 294 -10.11 17.92 12.31
CA LEU A 294 -9.82 16.65 11.65
C LEU A 294 -9.12 15.67 12.59
N HIS A 295 -8.98 14.43 12.15
CA HIS A 295 -8.12 13.42 12.77
C HIS A 295 -6.80 13.32 12.00
N LEU A 296 -5.68 13.29 12.73
CA LEU A 296 -4.35 13.01 12.19
C LEU A 296 -3.73 11.91 13.04
N ALA A 297 -3.54 10.75 12.45
CA ALA A 297 -2.93 9.58 13.07
C ALA A 297 -1.50 9.39 12.57
N ASP A 298 -0.56 9.09 13.48
CA ASP A 298 0.76 8.56 13.15
C ASP A 298 0.65 7.04 13.12
N VAL A 299 0.89 6.44 11.95
CA VAL A 299 0.76 4.99 11.76
C VAL A 299 2.12 4.28 11.75
N GLY A 300 3.21 5.01 11.97
CA GLY A 300 4.54 4.46 12.17
C GLY A 300 5.54 4.75 11.05
N ILE A 301 6.62 3.97 11.01
CA ILE A 301 7.69 4.11 10.01
C ILE A 301 7.32 3.34 8.75
N GLY A 302 7.38 4.00 7.60
CA GLY A 302 7.09 3.40 6.30
C GLY A 302 7.97 2.18 6.00
N VAL A 303 7.39 1.21 5.28
CA VAL A 303 8.06 -0.05 4.93
C VAL A 303 8.60 -0.06 3.50
N ASP A 304 8.32 1.00 2.73
CA ASP A 304 8.68 1.16 1.31
C ASP A 304 9.74 2.25 1.13
N PRO A 305 11.00 2.01 1.53
CA PRO A 305 12.04 3.01 1.42
C PRO A 305 12.49 3.20 -0.03
N ASN A 306 12.86 4.42 -0.39
CA ASN A 306 13.59 4.66 -1.63
C ASN A 306 15.03 4.17 -1.46
N MET A 307 15.62 3.71 -2.57
CA MET A 307 16.99 3.20 -2.64
C MET A 307 17.72 3.74 -3.87
N LEU A 308 19.02 3.86 -3.75
CA LEU A 308 19.93 4.12 -4.89
C LEU A 308 20.59 2.81 -5.29
N TRP A 309 20.33 2.33 -6.51
CA TRP A 309 21.01 1.16 -7.05
C TRP A 309 21.77 1.50 -8.31
N PHE A 310 22.77 0.67 -8.61
CA PHE A 310 23.60 0.76 -9.82
C PHE A 310 23.27 -0.38 -10.77
N ASN A 311 23.52 -0.18 -12.07
CA ASN A 311 23.41 -1.24 -13.06
C ASN A 311 24.60 -2.20 -12.94
N LEU A 312 24.48 -3.22 -12.13
CA LEU A 312 25.50 -4.26 -11.90
C LEU A 312 25.48 -5.38 -12.94
N THR A 313 24.61 -5.28 -13.95
CA THR A 313 24.46 -6.30 -15.00
C THR A 313 25.78 -6.54 -15.73
N PRO A 314 26.28 -7.79 -15.80
CA PRO A 314 27.48 -8.13 -16.55
C PRO A 314 27.36 -7.71 -18.02
N GLY A 315 28.41 -7.10 -18.56
CA GLY A 315 28.40 -6.59 -19.93
C GLY A 315 27.75 -5.20 -20.10
N SER A 316 27.18 -4.62 -19.04
CA SER A 316 26.66 -3.25 -19.06
C SER A 316 27.71 -2.22 -19.48
N ALA A 317 27.27 -1.05 -19.92
CA ALA A 317 28.17 0.04 -20.29
C ALA A 317 29.09 0.46 -19.13
N LEU A 318 28.63 0.34 -17.87
CA LEU A 318 29.41 0.63 -16.66
C LEU A 318 30.67 -0.23 -16.55
N GLN A 319 30.58 -1.52 -16.89
CA GLN A 319 31.72 -2.43 -16.81
C GLN A 319 32.90 -1.96 -17.65
N LYS A 320 32.62 -1.33 -18.79
CA LYS A 320 33.65 -0.85 -19.73
C LYS A 320 34.12 0.57 -19.43
N THR A 321 33.21 1.41 -18.94
CA THR A 321 33.48 2.87 -18.84
C THR A 321 33.76 3.33 -17.42
N ARG A 322 33.19 2.66 -16.40
CA ARG A 322 33.25 3.06 -14.98
C ARG A 322 33.27 1.84 -14.06
N PRO A 323 34.27 0.94 -14.19
CA PRO A 323 34.31 -0.33 -13.46
C PRO A 323 34.34 -0.16 -11.93
N TYR A 324 34.77 1.00 -11.42
CA TYR A 324 34.74 1.29 -9.99
C TYR A 324 33.32 1.28 -9.40
N LEU A 325 32.27 1.63 -10.18
CA LEU A 325 30.87 1.58 -9.72
C LEU A 325 30.41 0.15 -9.39
N LEU A 326 31.01 -0.86 -10.01
CA LEU A 326 30.70 -2.27 -9.77
C LEU A 326 31.35 -2.81 -8.48
N ARG A 327 32.29 -2.07 -7.88
CA ARG A 327 32.98 -2.47 -6.66
C ARG A 327 32.11 -2.14 -5.44
N ALA A 328 31.95 -3.12 -4.54
CA ALA A 328 31.22 -2.91 -3.29
C ALA A 328 31.84 -1.78 -2.46
N GLU A 329 33.17 -1.68 -2.44
CA GLU A 329 33.91 -0.66 -1.71
C GLU A 329 33.56 0.77 -2.18
N PHE A 330 33.29 0.96 -3.48
CA PHE A 330 32.82 2.24 -4.00
C PHE A 330 31.41 2.58 -3.48
N ARG A 331 30.51 1.63 -3.48
CA ARG A 331 29.15 1.82 -2.96
C ARG A 331 29.15 2.03 -1.44
N GLN A 332 30.06 1.35 -0.72
CA GLN A 332 30.30 1.60 0.71
C GLN A 332 30.82 3.01 0.95
N ALA A 333 31.74 3.51 0.10
CA ALA A 333 32.22 4.88 0.19
C ALA A 333 31.08 5.89 -0.02
N ILE A 334 30.20 5.68 -1.01
CA ILE A 334 28.99 6.48 -1.18
C ILE A 334 28.12 6.44 0.09
N ALA A 335 27.89 5.27 0.67
CA ALA A 335 27.05 5.11 1.85
C ALA A 335 27.62 5.85 3.08
N HIS A 336 28.96 5.89 3.23
CA HIS A 336 29.66 6.67 4.26
C HIS A 336 29.71 8.18 3.97
N ALA A 337 29.65 8.60 2.70
CA ALA A 337 29.65 10.01 2.32
C ALA A 337 28.30 10.71 2.56
N ILE A 338 27.22 9.97 2.79
CA ILE A 338 25.88 10.53 2.90
C ILE A 338 25.47 10.73 4.36
N ASP A 339 25.22 12.01 4.71
CA ASP A 339 24.59 12.41 5.96
C ASP A 339 23.07 12.20 5.88
N ARG A 340 22.60 11.10 6.47
CA ARG A 340 21.18 10.73 6.52
C ARG A 340 20.38 11.65 7.42
N ASP A 341 20.97 12.16 8.49
CA ASP A 341 20.29 13.08 9.41
C ASP A 341 20.03 14.43 8.74
N ALA A 342 20.94 14.90 7.88
CA ALA A 342 20.70 16.07 7.05
C ALA A 342 19.51 15.86 6.10
N ILE A 343 19.36 14.68 5.49
CA ILE A 343 18.19 14.34 4.65
C ILE A 343 16.91 14.37 5.51
N VAL A 344 16.92 13.73 6.68
CA VAL A 344 15.77 13.71 7.62
C VAL A 344 15.36 15.13 7.99
N ASN A 345 16.30 15.96 8.38
CA ASN A 345 16.00 17.29 8.91
C ASN A 345 15.61 18.30 7.83
N THR A 346 16.28 18.27 6.67
CA THR A 346 16.09 19.28 5.61
C THR A 346 14.98 18.92 4.65
N ILE A 347 14.91 17.65 4.20
CA ILE A 347 13.94 17.23 3.18
C ILE A 347 12.66 16.73 3.82
N TYR A 348 12.78 15.91 4.89
CA TYR A 348 11.62 15.32 5.57
C TYR A 348 11.15 16.12 6.79
N LEU A 349 11.79 17.24 7.12
CA LEU A 349 11.39 18.13 8.24
C LEU A 349 11.23 17.37 9.57
N GLY A 350 12.08 16.36 9.81
CA GLY A 350 12.01 15.46 10.98
C GLY A 350 11.00 14.31 10.86
N ALA A 351 10.24 14.25 9.75
CA ALA A 351 9.24 13.20 9.51
C ALA A 351 9.83 11.96 8.80
N ALA A 352 11.05 11.54 9.17
CA ALA A 352 11.68 10.32 8.71
C ALA A 352 12.64 9.78 9.78
N VAL A 353 13.20 8.60 9.53
CA VAL A 353 14.30 8.02 10.32
C VAL A 353 15.41 7.54 9.39
N PRO A 354 16.69 7.62 9.79
CA PRO A 354 17.79 7.01 9.04
C PRO A 354 17.64 5.49 8.97
N ILE A 355 17.96 4.92 7.80
CA ILE A 355 18.01 3.47 7.59
C ILE A 355 19.25 3.07 6.80
N TYR A 356 19.66 1.80 6.92
CA TYR A 356 20.90 1.28 6.33
C TYR A 356 20.69 0.04 5.45
N GLY A 357 19.47 -0.50 5.43
CA GLY A 357 19.15 -1.73 4.70
C GLY A 357 17.73 -1.73 4.14
N PRO A 358 17.37 -2.79 3.42
CA PRO A 358 16.11 -2.91 2.69
C PRO A 358 14.88 -3.04 3.57
N VAL A 359 15.05 -3.51 4.81
CA VAL A 359 13.94 -3.67 5.77
C VAL A 359 14.00 -2.54 6.78
N THR A 360 12.90 -1.80 6.89
CA THR A 360 12.81 -0.66 7.80
C THR A 360 12.37 -1.09 9.19
N PRO A 361 12.65 -0.28 10.25
CA PRO A 361 12.13 -0.55 11.60
C PRO A 361 10.60 -0.58 11.71
N GLY A 362 9.87 -0.12 10.68
CA GLY A 362 8.42 -0.27 10.56
C GLY A 362 7.97 -1.72 10.41
N ASN A 363 8.78 -2.54 9.79
CA ASN A 363 8.56 -3.98 9.69
C ASN A 363 9.21 -4.74 10.86
N ARG A 364 8.63 -4.63 12.05
CA ARG A 364 9.19 -5.17 13.30
C ARG A 364 9.44 -6.67 13.27
N THR A 365 8.64 -7.42 12.51
CA THR A 365 8.76 -8.88 12.43
C THR A 365 10.03 -9.31 11.68
N TRP A 366 10.44 -8.56 10.68
CA TRP A 366 11.51 -8.95 9.75
C TRP A 366 12.74 -8.04 9.79
N TYR A 367 12.67 -6.92 10.51
CA TYR A 367 13.82 -6.04 10.71
C TYR A 367 14.94 -6.76 11.47
N SER A 368 16.18 -6.58 11.01
CA SER A 368 17.36 -7.15 11.63
C SER A 368 18.50 -6.14 11.68
N ASP A 369 19.21 -6.10 12.80
CA ASP A 369 20.45 -5.32 12.96
C ASP A 369 21.70 -6.09 12.46
N ALA A 370 21.55 -7.28 11.87
CA ALA A 370 22.66 -8.09 11.36
C ALA A 370 23.35 -7.49 10.13
N ALA A 371 22.63 -6.63 9.37
CA ALA A 371 23.24 -5.94 8.22
C ALA A 371 24.25 -4.88 8.66
N PRO A 372 25.38 -4.72 7.93
CA PRO A 372 26.34 -3.66 8.19
C PRO A 372 25.69 -2.27 8.12
N LYS A 373 26.05 -1.39 9.07
CA LYS A 373 25.62 0.01 9.09
C LYS A 373 26.76 0.91 8.62
N TYR A 374 26.59 1.46 7.43
CA TYR A 374 27.53 2.44 6.86
C TYR A 374 27.13 3.85 7.30
N SER A 375 27.49 4.21 8.54
CA SER A 375 27.19 5.54 9.11
C SER A 375 27.96 6.64 8.37
N TYR A 376 27.47 7.89 8.47
CA TYR A 376 28.15 9.06 7.91
C TYR A 376 29.57 9.17 8.47
N ASP A 377 30.55 9.00 7.60
CA ASP A 377 31.98 9.09 7.89
C ASP A 377 32.76 9.52 6.61
N PRO A 378 32.84 10.83 6.33
CA PRO A 378 33.54 11.32 5.14
C PRO A 378 35.01 10.93 5.08
N ALA A 379 35.67 10.73 6.22
CA ALA A 379 37.09 10.30 6.25
C ALA A 379 37.21 8.85 5.78
N ARG A 380 36.31 7.98 6.23
CA ARG A 380 36.24 6.58 5.78
C ARG A 380 35.90 6.51 4.29
N ALA A 381 34.94 7.33 3.82
CA ALA A 381 34.60 7.42 2.40
C ALA A 381 35.84 7.76 1.54
N LYS A 382 36.60 8.79 1.91
CA LYS A 382 37.82 9.16 1.22
C LYS A 382 38.88 8.04 1.22
N THR A 383 39.05 7.35 2.35
CA THR A 383 39.99 6.20 2.45
C THR A 383 39.60 5.08 1.47
N LEU A 384 38.29 4.73 1.39
CA LEU A 384 37.80 3.69 0.47
C LEU A 384 37.98 4.10 -1.01
N LEU A 385 37.68 5.35 -1.35
CA LEU A 385 37.86 5.87 -2.71
C LEU A 385 39.36 5.87 -3.11
N ALA A 386 40.25 6.30 -2.21
CA ALA A 386 41.71 6.27 -2.45
C ALA A 386 42.22 4.83 -2.64
N ALA A 387 41.71 3.85 -1.87
CA ALA A 387 42.07 2.44 -2.02
C ALA A 387 41.68 1.87 -3.38
N LEU A 388 40.69 2.46 -4.05
CA LEU A 388 40.28 2.13 -5.42
C LEU A 388 41.13 2.82 -6.50
N GLY A 389 42.15 3.60 -6.09
CA GLY A 389 43.03 4.36 -7.01
C GLY A 389 42.39 5.65 -7.53
N LEU A 390 41.29 6.10 -6.91
CA LEU A 390 40.61 7.34 -7.26
C LEU A 390 41.24 8.51 -6.48
N ALA A 391 41.66 9.55 -7.17
CA ALA A 391 42.35 10.70 -6.57
C ALA A 391 42.06 11.97 -7.38
N ASP A 392 42.03 13.11 -6.71
CA ASP A 392 42.06 14.42 -7.36
C ASP A 392 43.44 14.66 -7.96
N ARG A 393 43.59 14.55 -9.29
CA ARG A 393 44.87 14.61 -10.01
C ARG A 393 45.15 15.98 -10.58
N ASN A 394 44.18 16.83 -10.69
CA ASN A 394 44.23 18.15 -11.30
C ASN A 394 43.96 19.30 -10.31
N ALA A 395 43.69 18.97 -9.04
CA ALA A 395 43.41 19.90 -7.94
C ALA A 395 42.10 20.72 -8.16
N ASP A 396 41.10 20.17 -8.86
CA ASP A 396 39.80 20.82 -9.06
C ASP A 396 38.76 20.43 -7.99
N GLY A 397 39.13 19.59 -7.02
CA GLY A 397 38.29 19.10 -5.94
C GLY A 397 37.47 17.87 -6.31
N MET A 398 37.62 17.36 -7.53
CA MET A 398 36.95 16.15 -7.99
C MET A 398 37.96 15.00 -8.13
N LEU A 399 37.45 13.77 -7.95
CA LEU A 399 38.31 12.60 -8.12
C LEU A 399 38.38 12.18 -9.59
N ASP A 400 39.55 11.71 -9.99
CA ASP A 400 39.81 11.07 -11.29
C ASP A 400 40.10 9.59 -11.11
N ASP A 401 39.80 8.78 -12.13
CA ASP A 401 40.22 7.39 -12.24
C ASP A 401 41.70 7.28 -12.66
N ALA A 402 42.23 6.06 -12.76
CA ALA A 402 43.61 5.81 -13.16
C ALA A 402 43.94 6.32 -14.58
N SER A 403 42.93 6.56 -15.42
CA SER A 403 43.10 7.12 -16.78
C SER A 403 42.99 8.65 -16.83
N GLY A 404 42.81 9.32 -15.69
CA GLY A 404 42.63 10.77 -15.58
C GLY A 404 41.22 11.24 -15.97
N LYS A 405 40.23 10.35 -16.00
CA LYS A 405 38.83 10.71 -16.25
C LYS A 405 38.10 10.99 -14.93
N PRO A 406 37.25 12.01 -14.88
CA PRO A 406 36.50 12.34 -13.69
C PRO A 406 35.63 11.17 -13.20
N VAL A 407 35.63 10.95 -11.88
CA VAL A 407 34.73 10.00 -11.22
C VAL A 407 33.31 10.55 -11.26
N ARG A 408 32.48 9.99 -12.13
CA ARG A 408 31.11 10.47 -12.37
C ARG A 408 30.14 9.35 -12.72
N PHE A 409 28.85 9.59 -12.45
CA PHE A 409 27.75 8.73 -12.93
C PHE A 409 26.45 9.52 -13.06
N SER A 410 25.54 9.03 -13.91
CA SER A 410 24.18 9.54 -14.01
C SER A 410 23.27 8.87 -12.98
N MET A 411 22.36 9.65 -12.39
CA MET A 411 21.34 9.16 -11.45
C MET A 411 19.95 9.53 -11.99
N LEU A 412 19.22 8.53 -12.47
CA LEU A 412 17.82 8.71 -12.85
C LEU A 412 16.96 8.82 -11.61
N THR A 413 15.95 9.68 -11.63
CA THR A 413 14.95 9.79 -10.57
C THR A 413 13.63 10.32 -11.11
N GLN A 414 12.57 10.24 -10.31
CA GLN A 414 11.27 10.79 -10.70
C GLN A 414 11.23 12.30 -10.49
N ALA A 415 10.83 13.04 -11.52
CA ALA A 415 10.68 14.48 -11.50
C ALA A 415 9.55 14.95 -10.57
N GLY A 416 9.67 16.18 -10.05
CA GLY A 416 8.60 16.94 -9.42
C GLY A 416 8.16 16.46 -8.03
N ASN A 417 8.94 15.63 -7.33
CA ASN A 417 8.57 15.10 -6.02
C ASN A 417 9.75 15.05 -5.03
N ILE A 418 9.51 14.47 -3.86
CA ILE A 418 10.50 14.36 -2.79
C ILE A 418 11.77 13.60 -3.22
N ARG A 419 11.67 12.67 -4.20
CA ARG A 419 12.83 11.91 -4.70
C ARG A 419 13.83 12.83 -5.40
N GLU A 420 13.35 13.78 -6.20
CA GLU A 420 14.23 14.75 -6.87
C GLU A 420 14.95 15.64 -5.86
N ARG A 421 14.26 16.08 -4.80
CA ARG A 421 14.89 16.87 -3.71
C ARG A 421 15.95 16.07 -2.98
N VAL A 422 15.70 14.79 -2.69
CA VAL A 422 16.71 13.90 -2.08
C VAL A 422 17.87 13.69 -3.05
N ALA A 423 17.62 13.42 -4.34
CA ALA A 423 18.65 13.25 -5.35
C ALA A 423 19.59 14.47 -5.43
N THR A 424 19.03 15.69 -5.36
CA THR A 424 19.82 16.94 -5.33
C THR A 424 20.71 17.01 -4.08
N MET A 425 20.22 16.59 -2.91
CA MET A 425 21.04 16.54 -1.70
C MET A 425 22.13 15.46 -1.79
N LEU A 426 21.82 14.29 -2.34
CA LEU A 426 22.82 13.25 -2.59
C LEU A 426 23.91 13.73 -3.55
N GLN A 427 23.54 14.45 -4.62
CA GLN A 427 24.48 15.04 -5.57
C GLN A 427 25.46 15.97 -4.87
N GLU A 428 24.97 16.88 -4.01
CA GLU A 428 25.83 17.83 -3.31
C GLU A 428 26.75 17.14 -2.30
N GLN A 429 26.25 16.18 -1.52
CA GLN A 429 27.06 15.45 -0.56
C GLN A 429 28.14 14.59 -1.24
N LEU A 430 27.82 13.99 -2.39
CA LEU A 430 28.78 13.22 -3.20
C LEU A 430 29.81 14.14 -3.88
N ARG A 431 29.42 15.35 -4.28
CA ARG A 431 30.36 16.37 -4.78
C ARG A 431 31.40 16.72 -3.73
N GLN A 432 31.02 16.83 -2.44
CA GLN A 432 31.95 17.06 -1.33
C GLN A 432 32.92 15.90 -1.09
N ALA A 433 32.53 14.69 -1.51
CA ALA A 433 33.41 13.52 -1.55
C ALA A 433 34.23 13.40 -2.85
N GLY A 434 34.15 14.38 -3.75
CA GLY A 434 34.86 14.43 -5.01
C GLY A 434 34.19 13.60 -6.14
N ILE A 435 32.93 13.21 -5.99
CA ILE A 435 32.21 12.41 -6.98
C ILE A 435 31.16 13.29 -7.70
N LYS A 436 31.22 13.33 -9.02
CA LYS A 436 30.24 14.04 -9.84
C LYS A 436 29.04 13.20 -10.14
N VAL A 437 27.85 13.70 -9.83
CA VAL A 437 26.57 13.04 -10.13
C VAL A 437 25.76 13.91 -11.08
N ASP A 438 25.29 13.32 -12.19
CA ASP A 438 24.43 13.99 -13.15
C ASP A 438 22.99 13.49 -12.93
N ILE A 439 22.13 14.34 -12.35
CA ILE A 439 20.73 14.00 -12.12
C ILE A 439 19.95 14.06 -13.44
N VAL A 440 19.16 13.03 -13.71
CA VAL A 440 18.23 12.95 -14.83
C VAL A 440 16.83 12.70 -14.26
N ALA A 441 16.07 13.78 -14.08
CA ALA A 441 14.71 13.73 -13.57
C ALA A 441 13.72 13.43 -14.73
N LEU A 442 12.93 12.37 -14.59
CA LEU A 442 12.05 11.83 -15.63
C LEU A 442 10.65 11.58 -15.08
N ASP A 443 9.65 11.53 -15.96
CA ASP A 443 8.36 10.93 -15.64
C ASP A 443 8.51 9.40 -15.44
N PRO A 444 7.58 8.72 -14.74
CA PRO A 444 7.72 7.30 -14.44
C PRO A 444 7.81 6.41 -15.68
N GLN A 445 7.07 6.71 -16.74
CA GLN A 445 7.08 5.89 -17.95
C GLN A 445 8.44 5.93 -18.67
N SER A 446 9.00 7.12 -18.82
CA SER A 446 10.34 7.34 -19.39
C SER A 446 11.43 6.70 -18.54
N LEU A 447 11.33 6.82 -17.19
CA LEU A 447 12.27 6.20 -16.26
C LEU A 447 12.29 4.68 -16.40
N PHE A 448 11.12 4.04 -16.36
CA PHE A 448 11.04 2.58 -16.50
C PHE A 448 11.33 2.10 -17.92
N GLY A 449 11.08 2.92 -18.95
CA GLY A 449 11.52 2.65 -20.31
C GLY A 449 13.05 2.53 -20.42
N ARG A 450 13.80 3.48 -19.83
CA ARG A 450 15.27 3.42 -19.78
C ARG A 450 15.78 2.28 -18.90
N PHE A 451 15.13 2.03 -17.77
CA PHE A 451 15.44 0.88 -16.92
C PHE A 451 15.34 -0.43 -17.71
N GLY A 452 14.22 -0.67 -18.40
CA GLY A 452 14.01 -1.90 -19.19
C GLY A 452 14.98 -2.08 -20.36
N GLN A 453 15.59 -1.00 -20.86
CA GLN A 453 16.63 -1.02 -21.90
C GLN A 453 18.04 -1.15 -21.30
N GLY A 454 18.21 -1.12 -19.96
CA GLY A 454 19.52 -1.07 -19.31
C GLY A 454 20.28 0.24 -19.54
N ASP A 455 19.61 1.31 -20.00
CA ASP A 455 20.21 2.61 -20.30
C ASP A 455 20.23 3.51 -19.08
N TYR A 456 21.05 3.14 -18.09
CA TYR A 456 21.29 3.91 -16.86
C TYR A 456 22.58 3.51 -16.17
N ASP A 457 23.18 4.45 -15.45
CA ASP A 457 24.27 4.16 -14.51
C ASP A 457 23.71 3.79 -13.14
N SER A 458 22.83 4.63 -12.61
CA SER A 458 22.13 4.41 -11.34
C SER A 458 20.72 4.97 -11.37
N ILE A 459 19.87 4.48 -10.46
CA ILE A 459 18.50 4.97 -10.28
C ILE A 459 18.24 5.18 -8.79
N TYR A 460 17.67 6.33 -8.44
CA TYR A 460 17.11 6.60 -7.11
C TYR A 460 15.58 6.55 -7.16
N TYR A 461 15.03 5.44 -6.69
CA TYR A 461 13.59 5.18 -6.70
C TYR A 461 13.21 4.18 -5.59
N GLY A 462 11.92 3.85 -5.45
CA GLY A 462 11.43 2.84 -4.52
C GLY A 462 10.30 2.03 -5.11
N PHE A 463 10.14 0.80 -4.61
CA PHE A 463 9.05 -0.09 -4.96
C PHE A 463 8.15 -0.28 -3.74
N GLN A 464 6.84 -0.28 -3.97
CA GLN A 464 5.88 -0.48 -2.89
C GLN A 464 5.85 -1.95 -2.47
N ALA A 465 5.99 -2.22 -1.17
CA ALA A 465 5.79 -3.52 -0.58
C ALA A 465 4.31 -3.72 -0.22
N SER A 466 3.68 -4.73 -0.80
CA SER A 466 2.28 -5.06 -0.52
C SER A 466 2.11 -5.88 0.77
N SER A 467 3.17 -6.46 1.30
CA SER A 467 3.18 -7.33 2.47
C SER A 467 4.45 -7.14 3.29
N PHE A 468 4.34 -7.37 4.59
CA PHE A 468 5.50 -7.42 5.48
C PHE A 468 6.35 -8.68 5.29
N ASP A 469 5.75 -9.80 4.85
CA ASP A 469 6.44 -11.08 4.74
C ASP A 469 7.37 -11.12 3.52
N PRO A 470 8.69 -11.34 3.69
CA PRO A 470 9.65 -11.38 2.58
C PRO A 470 9.37 -12.49 1.56
N ALA A 471 8.71 -13.58 1.95
CA ALA A 471 8.30 -14.63 1.02
C ALA A 471 7.25 -14.14 0.00
N MET A 472 6.52 -13.08 0.30
CA MET A 472 5.58 -12.45 -0.64
C MET A 472 6.26 -11.49 -1.62
N ASN A 473 7.56 -11.24 -1.47
CA ASN A 473 8.36 -10.34 -2.31
C ASN A 473 9.55 -11.08 -2.97
N LEU A 474 9.39 -12.36 -3.30
CA LEU A 474 10.47 -13.18 -3.88
C LEU A 474 11.01 -12.59 -5.19
N ASP A 475 10.18 -11.90 -5.99
CA ASP A 475 10.59 -11.23 -7.22
C ASP A 475 11.62 -10.09 -7.01
N PHE A 476 11.70 -9.56 -5.79
CA PHE A 476 12.75 -8.60 -5.42
C PHE A 476 14.04 -9.31 -5.00
N TRP A 477 13.93 -10.40 -4.27
CA TRP A 477 15.07 -11.07 -3.66
C TRP A 477 15.79 -12.04 -4.59
N LEU A 478 15.03 -12.81 -5.40
CA LEU A 478 15.60 -13.80 -6.31
C LEU A 478 16.27 -13.13 -7.50
N SER A 479 17.42 -13.61 -7.88
CA SER A 479 18.21 -13.11 -9.02
C SER A 479 17.48 -13.20 -10.37
N GLY A 480 16.50 -14.11 -10.51
CA GLY A 480 15.62 -14.21 -11.68
C GLY A 480 14.29 -13.47 -11.51
N GLY A 481 14.11 -12.69 -10.46
CA GLY A 481 12.84 -12.01 -10.17
C GLY A 481 12.62 -10.76 -11.02
N ALA A 482 11.37 -10.46 -11.33
CA ALA A 482 10.98 -9.35 -12.21
C ALA A 482 11.35 -7.97 -11.68
N VAL A 483 11.52 -7.84 -10.35
CA VAL A 483 11.94 -6.59 -9.68
C VAL A 483 13.31 -6.69 -9.01
N HIS A 484 14.15 -7.62 -9.47
CA HIS A 484 15.57 -7.70 -9.12
C HIS A 484 16.36 -6.65 -9.92
N VAL A 485 16.32 -5.40 -9.45
CA VAL A 485 16.59 -4.22 -10.28
C VAL A 485 18.06 -3.88 -10.50
N TRP A 486 18.98 -4.43 -9.73
CA TRP A 486 20.42 -4.06 -9.82
C TRP A 486 21.21 -4.97 -10.77
N ASN A 487 20.75 -6.18 -11.05
CA ASN A 487 21.39 -7.12 -11.98
C ASN A 487 20.34 -7.85 -12.80
N GLN A 488 20.33 -7.62 -14.11
CA GLN A 488 19.42 -8.27 -15.07
C GLN A 488 20.11 -9.34 -15.90
N GLY A 489 21.29 -9.76 -15.47
CA GLY A 489 22.12 -10.78 -16.13
C GLY A 489 22.34 -12.00 -15.24
N PRO A 490 23.36 -12.80 -15.53
CA PRO A 490 23.73 -13.96 -14.71
C PRO A 490 24.03 -13.52 -13.26
N PRO A 491 23.53 -14.29 -12.27
CA PRO A 491 23.72 -13.94 -10.86
C PRO A 491 25.17 -14.03 -10.41
N ALA A 492 25.62 -13.07 -9.62
CA ALA A 492 26.89 -13.12 -8.91
C ALA A 492 26.84 -14.19 -7.79
N PRO A 493 28.00 -14.66 -7.27
CA PRO A 493 28.03 -15.66 -6.20
C PRO A 493 27.22 -15.30 -4.97
N TRP A 494 27.25 -14.05 -4.52
CA TRP A 494 26.47 -13.58 -3.37
C TRP A 494 24.95 -13.53 -3.64
N GLU A 495 24.52 -13.30 -4.89
CA GLU A 495 23.11 -13.34 -5.30
C GLU A 495 22.57 -14.78 -5.24
N LYS A 496 23.38 -15.77 -5.67
CA LYS A 496 23.02 -17.19 -5.50
C LYS A 496 22.85 -17.58 -4.04
N THR A 497 23.70 -17.04 -3.15
CA THR A 497 23.54 -17.24 -1.71
C THR A 497 22.21 -16.65 -1.21
N ILE A 498 21.82 -15.46 -1.68
CA ILE A 498 20.51 -14.88 -1.37
C ILE A 498 19.39 -15.76 -1.93
N ASP A 499 19.47 -16.22 -3.17
CA ASP A 499 18.49 -17.12 -3.79
C ASP A 499 18.23 -18.36 -2.92
N GLU A 500 19.30 -19.02 -2.46
CA GLU A 500 19.20 -20.20 -1.59
C GLU A 500 18.56 -19.86 -0.23
N LEU A 501 18.98 -18.76 0.38
CA LEU A 501 18.47 -18.34 1.70
C LEU A 501 16.99 -17.96 1.66
N VAL A 502 16.54 -17.20 0.65
CA VAL A 502 15.13 -16.78 0.56
C VAL A 502 14.22 -17.93 0.18
N GLN A 503 14.69 -18.90 -0.65
CA GLN A 503 13.92 -20.11 -0.95
C GLN A 503 13.75 -20.97 0.30
N ARG A 504 14.82 -21.16 1.10
CA ARG A 504 14.75 -21.85 2.38
C ARG A 504 13.86 -21.14 3.37
N GLN A 505 13.95 -19.80 3.43
CA GLN A 505 13.10 -18.94 4.28
C GLN A 505 11.61 -19.13 3.92
N ALA A 506 11.28 -19.13 2.64
CA ALA A 506 9.91 -19.29 2.17
C ALA A 506 9.33 -20.68 2.47
N ALA A 507 10.18 -21.71 2.57
CA ALA A 507 9.78 -23.10 2.85
C ALA A 507 9.82 -23.48 4.35
N ALA A 508 10.50 -22.70 5.20
CA ALA A 508 10.70 -23.09 6.60
C ALA A 508 9.39 -23.02 7.41
N GLY A 509 9.14 -24.03 8.23
CA GLY A 509 7.87 -24.26 8.93
C GLY A 509 7.65 -23.38 10.19
N THR A 510 8.67 -22.67 10.69
CA THR A 510 8.55 -21.84 11.90
C THR A 510 8.97 -20.40 11.64
N LEU A 511 8.30 -19.44 12.28
CA LEU A 511 8.65 -18.02 12.17
C LEU A 511 10.09 -17.74 12.61
N ALA A 512 10.55 -18.37 13.69
CA ALA A 512 11.91 -18.15 14.20
C ALA A 512 12.99 -18.57 13.19
N GLU A 513 12.84 -19.73 12.55
CA GLU A 513 13.78 -20.17 11.51
C GLU A 513 13.70 -19.28 10.27
N ARG A 514 12.51 -18.85 9.87
CA ARG A 514 12.31 -17.91 8.79
C ARG A 514 13.01 -16.58 9.06
N GLN A 515 12.88 -16.03 10.26
CA GLN A 515 13.54 -14.79 10.69
C GLN A 515 15.06 -14.93 10.67
N ARG A 516 15.59 -16.06 11.18
CA ARG A 516 17.03 -16.34 11.17
C ARG A 516 17.59 -16.34 9.75
N LEU A 517 16.95 -17.07 8.83
CA LEU A 517 17.35 -17.14 7.43
C LEU A 517 17.28 -15.78 6.75
N PHE A 518 16.24 -14.99 7.04
CA PHE A 518 16.09 -13.67 6.44
C PHE A 518 17.05 -12.62 7.03
N ALA A 519 17.48 -12.77 8.26
CA ALA A 519 18.55 -11.96 8.84
C ALA A 519 19.89 -12.19 8.09
N GLU A 520 20.18 -13.44 7.71
CA GLU A 520 21.35 -13.76 6.88
C GLU A 520 21.23 -13.15 5.46
N VAL A 521 20.01 -13.15 4.87
CA VAL A 521 19.77 -12.43 3.59
C VAL A 521 20.12 -10.95 3.73
N GLN A 522 19.63 -10.28 4.77
CA GLN A 522 19.90 -8.85 5.01
C GLN A 522 21.39 -8.58 5.21
N LYS A 523 22.10 -9.48 5.88
CA LYS A 523 23.54 -9.40 6.08
C LYS A 523 24.30 -9.51 4.76
N VAL A 524 24.05 -10.56 3.96
CA VAL A 524 24.71 -10.76 2.65
C VAL A 524 24.41 -9.57 1.72
N PHE A 525 23.17 -9.09 1.71
CA PHE A 525 22.79 -7.91 0.94
C PHE A 525 23.57 -6.67 1.39
N GLY A 526 23.66 -6.42 2.70
CA GLY A 526 24.37 -5.27 3.26
C GLY A 526 25.87 -5.31 2.99
N GLU A 527 26.52 -6.49 3.04
CA GLU A 527 27.96 -6.66 2.76
C GLU A 527 28.27 -6.32 1.29
N ASN A 528 27.40 -6.70 0.35
CA ASN A 528 27.58 -6.47 -1.09
C ASN A 528 26.99 -5.14 -1.57
N LEU A 529 26.06 -4.57 -0.81
CA LEU A 529 25.45 -3.27 -0.99
C LEU A 529 25.00 -2.99 -2.44
N PRO A 530 24.17 -3.85 -3.07
CA PRO A 530 23.72 -3.63 -4.44
C PRO A 530 22.80 -2.41 -4.55
N ALA A 531 22.14 -2.05 -3.46
CA ALA A 531 21.36 -0.85 -3.30
C ALA A 531 21.67 -0.17 -1.96
N ILE A 532 21.67 1.17 -1.95
CA ILE A 532 21.97 2.01 -0.79
C ILE A 532 20.66 2.65 -0.31
N TYR A 533 20.35 2.48 0.96
CA TYR A 533 19.20 3.06 1.62
C TYR A 533 19.60 4.25 2.49
N PHE A 534 18.73 5.25 2.57
CA PHE A 534 19.05 6.48 3.30
C PHE A 534 18.08 6.74 4.44
N VAL A 535 16.78 6.85 4.13
CA VAL A 535 15.75 7.20 5.12
C VAL A 535 14.45 6.45 4.85
N ALA A 536 13.68 6.21 5.92
CA ALA A 536 12.30 5.75 5.85
C ALA A 536 11.37 6.84 6.42
N PRO A 537 10.32 7.26 5.69
CA PRO A 537 9.40 8.28 6.16
C PRO A 537 8.56 7.79 7.34
N LYS A 538 8.23 8.69 8.28
CA LYS A 538 7.14 8.49 9.23
C LYS A 538 5.83 8.75 8.50
N VAL A 539 4.91 7.80 8.57
CA VAL A 539 3.65 7.87 7.84
C VAL A 539 2.56 8.43 8.74
N SER A 540 1.96 9.51 8.31
CA SER A 540 0.78 10.09 8.95
C SER A 540 -0.42 10.00 8.02
N VAL A 541 -1.61 9.80 8.60
CA VAL A 541 -2.89 9.67 7.90
C VAL A 541 -3.86 10.71 8.42
N ALA A 542 -4.45 11.49 7.52
CA ALA A 542 -5.42 12.52 7.87
C ALA A 542 -6.81 12.18 7.35
N MET A 543 -7.84 12.48 8.14
CA MET A 543 -9.25 12.30 7.77
C MET A 543 -10.14 13.31 8.48
N SER A 544 -11.32 13.59 7.90
CA SER A 544 -12.34 14.45 8.50
C SER A 544 -12.80 13.89 9.86
N LYS A 545 -13.16 14.78 10.79
CA LYS A 545 -13.81 14.39 12.06
C LYS A 545 -15.16 13.68 11.85
N ARG A 546 -15.72 13.77 10.66
CA ARG A 546 -16.95 13.05 10.28
C ARG A 546 -16.74 11.54 10.11
N VAL A 547 -15.51 11.08 10.04
CA VAL A 547 -15.18 9.66 9.85
C VAL A 547 -15.11 8.96 11.18
N GLY A 548 -16.07 8.09 11.46
CA GLY A 548 -16.03 7.14 12.57
C GLY A 548 -15.69 5.74 12.10
N GLY A 549 -15.24 4.87 13.03
CA GLY A 549 -14.91 3.46 12.76
C GLY A 549 -13.63 3.21 11.97
N ALA A 550 -12.91 4.24 11.57
CA ALA A 550 -11.65 4.10 10.88
C ALA A 550 -10.55 3.60 11.83
N VAL A 551 -9.76 2.64 11.35
CA VAL A 551 -8.53 2.17 11.99
C VAL A 551 -7.40 2.41 11.01
N PRO A 552 -6.73 3.59 11.06
CA PRO A 552 -5.60 3.89 10.18
C PRO A 552 -4.44 2.91 10.42
N VAL A 553 -3.85 2.43 9.33
CA VAL A 553 -2.77 1.44 9.36
C VAL A 553 -1.63 1.85 8.44
N LEU A 554 -0.49 1.19 8.58
CA LEU A 554 0.71 1.50 7.81
C LEU A 554 0.64 1.01 6.35
N LEU A 555 0.06 -0.17 6.11
CA LEU A 555 -0.06 -0.75 4.76
C LEU A 555 -1.28 -0.23 4.01
N ASP A 556 -1.13 0.00 2.71
CA ASP A 556 -2.24 0.38 1.84
C ASP A 556 -3.28 -0.75 1.67
N PRO A 557 -4.54 -0.26 1.53
CA PRO A 557 -5.05 1.10 1.67
C PRO A 557 -5.21 1.47 3.15
N LYS A 558 -4.52 2.52 3.60
CA LYS A 558 -4.32 2.87 5.01
C LYS A 558 -5.58 3.07 5.84
N ILE A 559 -6.67 3.52 5.22
CA ILE A 559 -7.98 3.72 5.86
C ILE A 559 -9.01 2.73 5.31
N LEU A 560 -9.04 2.54 3.98
CA LEU A 560 -10.04 1.75 3.30
C LEU A 560 -9.73 0.23 3.30
N TRP A 561 -8.82 -0.25 4.14
CA TRP A 561 -8.57 -1.68 4.29
C TRP A 561 -9.76 -2.40 4.97
N ASN A 562 -10.57 -1.67 5.76
CA ASN A 562 -11.78 -2.17 6.41
C ASN A 562 -12.97 -1.21 6.22
N PRO A 563 -13.44 -1.00 4.98
CA PRO A 563 -14.43 0.05 4.66
C PRO A 563 -15.82 -0.25 5.23
N ALA A 564 -16.14 -1.50 5.56
CA ALA A 564 -17.42 -1.89 6.10
C ALA A 564 -17.73 -1.30 7.50
N THR A 565 -16.67 -1.01 8.28
CA THR A 565 -16.81 -0.45 9.63
C THR A 565 -16.87 1.07 9.68
N LEU A 566 -16.66 1.75 8.55
CA LEU A 566 -16.74 3.20 8.48
C LEU A 566 -18.19 3.68 8.65
N TYR A 567 -18.36 4.75 9.42
CA TYR A 567 -19.64 5.44 9.58
C TYR A 567 -19.47 6.95 9.59
N ALA A 568 -20.50 7.68 9.21
CA ALA A 568 -20.52 9.13 9.28
C ALA A 568 -20.95 9.59 10.68
N THR A 569 -20.10 10.40 11.34
CA THR A 569 -20.44 11.09 12.60
C THR A 569 -21.03 12.46 12.31
N GLY A 570 -22.06 12.90 13.06
CA GLY A 570 -22.66 14.21 12.93
C GLY A 570 -23.49 14.33 11.64
N ARG A 571 -24.80 14.14 11.79
CA ARG A 571 -25.81 14.57 10.81
C ARG A 571 -26.14 16.04 11.01
#